data_9590754929438e6c76212161062d6c32
#
_entry.id   9590754929438e6c76212161062d6c32
#
_cell.length_a   1.000
_cell.length_b   1.000
_cell.length_c   1.000
_cell.angle_alpha   90.00
_cell.angle_beta   90.00
_cell.angle_gamma   90.00
#
_symmetry.space_group_name_H-M   'P 1'
#
loop_
_entity.id
_entity.type
_entity.pdbx_description
1 polymer ?
#
loop_
_entity_poly.entity_id
_entity_poly.type
_entity_poly.pdbx_seq_one_letter_code
_entity_poly.pdbx_strand_id
1 'polypeptide(L)'
;MDKLPMDKQTETELEAAVFRRLVRHLRERTDVQNIDLMTISGFCRNCLGDWYREVAAEKGIVLEKDQARGLVYGMTPAEWKKKYQKDATPEQLAAFEQSQKTHS
;
A
#
# COMPACT_ATOMS: atom_id res chain seq x y z
N MET A 1 0.36 20.52 9.78
CA MET A 1 0.02 20.88 8.37
C MET A 1 -0.82 22.15 8.37
N ASP A 2 -0.46 23.07 7.50
CA ASP A 2 -1.18 24.34 7.41
C ASP A 2 -2.59 24.13 6.88
N LYS A 3 -3.50 25.00 7.33
CA LYS A 3 -4.88 24.96 6.88
C LYS A 3 -4.97 25.38 5.41
N LEU A 4 -5.54 24.54 4.58
CA LEU A 4 -5.72 24.81 3.17
C LEU A 4 -6.94 25.70 2.94
N PRO A 5 -6.93 26.53 1.86
CA PRO A 5 -8.04 27.44 1.58
C PRO A 5 -9.23 26.75 0.91
N MET A 6 -9.75 25.71 1.53
CA MET A 6 -10.85 24.92 1.00
C MET A 6 -11.65 24.31 2.14
N ASP A 7 -12.89 23.93 1.86
CA ASP A 7 -13.73 23.30 2.87
C ASP A 7 -13.35 21.83 3.09
N LYS A 8 -13.92 21.26 4.14
CA LYS A 8 -13.63 19.90 4.55
C LYS A 8 -13.98 18.86 3.47
N GLN A 9 -15.09 19.07 2.79
CA GLN A 9 -15.51 18.14 1.74
C GLN A 9 -14.54 18.15 0.56
N THR A 10 -14.11 19.33 0.12
CA THR A 10 -13.14 19.44 -0.96
C THR A 10 -11.81 18.81 -0.58
N GLU A 11 -11.36 19.07 0.64
CA GLU A 11 -10.13 18.48 1.17
C GLU A 11 -10.21 16.96 1.13
N THR A 12 -11.33 16.39 1.59
CA THR A 12 -11.54 14.95 1.58
C THR A 12 -11.53 14.38 0.16
N GLU A 13 -12.15 15.08 -0.78
CA GLU A 13 -12.18 14.65 -2.18
C GLU A 13 -10.79 14.64 -2.80
N LEU A 14 -9.98 15.64 -2.48
CA LEU A 14 -8.61 15.71 -2.98
C LEU A 14 -7.75 14.58 -2.39
N GLU A 15 -7.91 14.31 -1.12
CA GLU A 15 -7.21 13.21 -0.46
C GLU A 15 -7.59 11.88 -1.07
N ALA A 16 -8.89 11.67 -1.35
CA ALA A 16 -9.35 10.45 -2.00
C ALA A 16 -8.77 10.33 -3.41
N ALA A 17 -8.74 11.42 -4.15
CA ALA A 17 -8.21 11.42 -5.52
C ALA A 17 -6.71 11.10 -5.54
N VAL A 18 -5.95 11.64 -4.60
CA VAL A 18 -4.51 11.37 -4.47
C VAL A 18 -4.29 9.90 -4.10
N PHE A 19 -5.08 9.38 -3.17
CA PHE A 19 -4.99 7.97 -2.79
C PHE A 19 -5.24 7.06 -4.00
N ARG A 20 -6.27 7.37 -4.79
CA ARG A 20 -6.59 6.59 -5.99
C ARG A 20 -5.47 6.67 -7.02
N ARG A 21 -4.81 7.82 -7.12
CA ARG A 21 -3.67 7.99 -8.01
C ARG A 21 -2.48 7.16 -7.55
N LEU A 22 -2.22 7.13 -6.25
CA LEU A 22 -1.17 6.28 -5.67
C LEU A 22 -1.43 4.81 -5.98
N VAL A 23 -2.66 4.36 -5.75
CA VAL A 23 -3.04 2.97 -6.01
C VAL A 23 -2.83 2.63 -7.49
N ARG A 24 -3.28 3.50 -8.39
CA ARG A 24 -3.10 3.30 -9.83
C ARG A 24 -1.61 3.21 -10.18
N HIS A 25 -0.79 4.08 -9.61
CA HIS A 25 0.64 4.08 -9.83
C HIS A 25 1.27 2.75 -9.39
N LEU A 26 0.90 2.26 -8.22
CA LEU A 26 1.40 0.97 -7.73
C LEU A 26 0.98 -0.19 -8.61
N ARG A 27 -0.24 -0.13 -9.17
CA ARG A 27 -0.72 -1.15 -10.10
C ARG A 27 0.06 -1.16 -11.40
N GLU A 28 0.50 0.01 -11.86
CA GLU A 28 1.31 0.14 -13.08
C GLU A 28 2.75 -0.32 -12.87
N ARG A 29 3.27 -0.20 -11.65
CA ARG A 29 4.65 -0.55 -11.31
C ARG A 29 4.75 -1.97 -10.78
N THR A 30 4.34 -2.93 -11.59
CA THR A 30 4.42 -4.35 -11.23
C THR A 30 5.86 -4.85 -11.13
N ASP A 31 6.81 -4.09 -11.66
CA ASP A 31 8.24 -4.36 -11.57
C ASP A 31 8.78 -4.14 -10.14
N VAL A 32 8.10 -3.32 -9.35
CA VAL A 32 8.54 -3.02 -7.98
C VAL A 32 7.96 -4.06 -7.03
N GLN A 33 8.84 -4.81 -6.39
CA GLN A 33 8.45 -5.85 -5.45
C GLN A 33 8.06 -5.24 -4.09
N ASN A 34 7.18 -5.93 -3.37
CA ASN A 34 6.77 -5.47 -2.04
C ASN A 34 7.94 -5.36 -1.08
N ILE A 35 8.93 -6.25 -1.19
CA ILE A 35 10.12 -6.18 -0.34
C ILE A 35 10.90 -4.89 -0.58
N ASP A 36 10.96 -4.42 -1.84
CA ASP A 36 11.63 -3.16 -2.17
C ASP A 36 10.90 -1.98 -1.56
N LEU A 37 9.58 -1.98 -1.63
CA LEU A 37 8.77 -0.92 -1.00
C LEU A 37 8.99 -0.88 0.50
N MET A 38 8.96 -2.06 1.14
CA MET A 38 9.19 -2.16 2.59
C MET A 38 10.57 -1.62 2.97
N THR A 39 11.58 -1.95 2.18
CA THR A 39 12.96 -1.54 2.44
C THR A 39 13.10 -0.02 2.35
N ILE A 40 12.53 0.57 1.31
CA ILE A 40 12.70 2.02 1.02
C ILE A 40 11.74 2.88 1.84
N SER A 41 10.47 2.49 1.94
CA SER A 41 9.43 3.36 2.49
C SER A 41 8.82 2.85 3.80
N GLY A 42 9.08 1.61 4.18
CA GLY A 42 8.51 1.05 5.40
C GLY A 42 7.08 0.54 5.24
N PHE A 43 6.53 0.56 4.04
CA PHE A 43 5.22 -0.04 3.76
C PHE A 43 5.24 -0.72 2.40
N CYS A 44 4.25 -1.56 2.17
CA CYS A 44 4.07 -2.20 0.87
C CYS A 44 2.59 -2.20 0.49
N ARG A 45 2.25 -2.82 -0.63
CA ARG A 45 0.86 -2.90 -1.08
C ARG A 45 -0.05 -3.56 -0.05
N ASN A 46 0.45 -4.58 0.63
CA ASN A 46 -0.32 -5.25 1.68
C ASN A 46 -0.62 -4.32 2.85
N CYS A 47 0.37 -3.54 3.26
CA CYS A 47 0.21 -2.59 4.36
C CYS A 47 -0.87 -1.55 4.02
N LEU A 48 -0.84 -1.05 2.80
CA LEU A 48 -1.82 -0.04 2.36
C LEU A 48 -3.24 -0.62 2.39
N GLY A 49 -3.41 -1.87 1.94
CA GLY A 49 -4.68 -2.55 2.01
C GLY A 49 -5.13 -2.79 3.45
N ASP A 50 -4.20 -3.15 4.31
CA ASP A 50 -4.49 -3.38 5.73
C ASP A 50 -4.93 -2.07 6.42
N TRP A 51 -4.28 -0.95 6.11
CA TRP A 51 -4.69 0.37 6.64
C TRP A 51 -6.10 0.72 6.18
N TYR A 52 -6.43 0.45 4.93
CA TYR A 52 -7.77 0.68 4.41
C TYR A 52 -8.80 -0.12 5.20
N ARG A 53 -8.49 -1.38 5.49
CA ARG A 53 -9.33 -2.27 6.28
C ARG A 53 -9.54 -1.74 7.70
N GLU A 54 -8.47 -1.26 8.32
CA GLU A 54 -8.51 -0.70 9.67
C GLU A 54 -9.42 0.53 9.74
N VAL A 55 -9.26 1.44 8.78
CA VAL A 55 -10.07 2.66 8.73
C VAL A 55 -11.54 2.31 8.47
N ALA A 56 -11.81 1.33 7.61
CA ALA A 56 -13.17 0.87 7.37
C ALA A 56 -13.80 0.34 8.66
N ALA A 57 -13.04 -0.42 9.44
CA ALA A 57 -13.51 -0.98 10.70
C ALA A 57 -13.87 0.13 11.69
N GLU A 58 -13.12 1.22 11.70
CA GLU A 58 -13.43 2.38 12.55
C GLU A 58 -14.80 2.98 12.23
N LYS A 59 -15.27 2.79 11.01
CA LYS A 59 -16.58 3.29 10.56
C LYS A 59 -17.65 2.20 10.56
N GLY A 60 -17.35 1.06 11.19
CA GLY A 60 -18.29 -0.04 11.30
C GLY A 60 -18.41 -0.90 10.03
N ILE A 61 -17.48 -0.76 9.11
CA ILE A 61 -17.48 -1.53 7.86
C ILE A 61 -16.47 -2.66 7.98
N VAL A 62 -16.95 -3.90 7.87
CA VAL A 62 -16.08 -5.09 7.95
C VAL A 62 -15.68 -5.52 6.55
N LEU A 63 -14.40 -5.46 6.28
CA LEU A 63 -13.84 -5.94 5.01
C LEU A 63 -12.96 -7.15 5.28
N GLU A 64 -13.02 -8.11 4.36
CA GLU A 64 -12.10 -9.24 4.41
C GLU A 64 -10.70 -8.77 4.01
N LYS A 65 -9.69 -9.42 4.57
CA LYS A 65 -8.29 -9.07 4.34
C LYS A 65 -7.94 -8.99 2.86
N ASP A 66 -8.28 -10.05 2.11
CA ASP A 66 -7.94 -10.11 0.69
C ASP A 66 -8.79 -9.14 -0.14
N GLN A 67 -10.00 -8.83 0.31
CA GLN A 67 -10.84 -7.84 -0.34
C GLN A 67 -10.19 -6.45 -0.26
N ALA A 68 -9.73 -6.07 0.93
CA ALA A 68 -9.08 -4.78 1.14
C ALA A 68 -7.76 -4.69 0.38
N ARG A 69 -6.93 -5.73 0.46
CA ARG A 69 -5.66 -5.76 -0.27
C ARG A 69 -5.88 -5.76 -1.77
N GLY A 70 -6.92 -6.44 -2.24
CA GLY A 70 -7.26 -6.47 -3.65
C GLY A 70 -7.57 -5.10 -4.23
N LEU A 71 -8.07 -4.18 -3.42
CA LEU A 71 -8.29 -2.80 -3.86
C LEU A 71 -7.00 -2.15 -4.32
N VAL A 72 -5.90 -2.46 -3.66
CA VAL A 72 -4.59 -1.90 -3.99
C VAL A 72 -3.98 -2.60 -5.21
N TYR A 73 -4.08 -3.92 -5.26
CA TYR A 73 -3.49 -4.70 -6.35
C TYR A 73 -4.27 -4.59 -7.66
N GLY A 74 -5.58 -4.35 -7.59
CA GLY A 74 -6.45 -4.41 -8.77
C GLY A 74 -6.76 -5.84 -9.19
N MET A 75 -6.44 -6.80 -8.35
CA MET A 75 -6.70 -8.23 -8.52
C MET A 75 -6.52 -8.86 -7.14
N THR A 76 -6.77 -10.15 -7.00
CA THR A 76 -6.53 -10.79 -5.70
C THR A 76 -5.04 -10.80 -5.40
N PRO A 77 -4.67 -10.74 -4.12
CA PRO A 77 -3.25 -10.84 -3.75
C PRO A 77 -2.58 -12.11 -4.29
N ALA A 78 -3.31 -13.22 -4.32
CA ALA A 78 -2.81 -14.49 -4.84
C ALA A 78 -2.50 -14.40 -6.35
N GLU A 79 -3.38 -13.75 -7.11
CA GLU A 79 -3.16 -13.54 -8.54
C GLU A 79 -1.94 -12.66 -8.80
N TRP A 80 -1.80 -11.59 -8.04
CA TRP A 80 -0.65 -10.69 -8.18
C TRP A 80 0.65 -11.43 -7.86
N LYS A 81 0.65 -12.20 -6.79
CA LYS A 81 1.80 -13.00 -6.38
C LYS A 81 2.22 -13.95 -7.50
N LYS A 82 1.25 -14.64 -8.08
CA LYS A 82 1.50 -15.59 -9.16
C LYS A 82 2.06 -14.93 -10.41
N LYS A 83 1.52 -13.76 -10.77
CA LYS A 83 1.91 -13.07 -12.00
C LYS A 83 3.20 -12.26 -11.87
N TYR A 84 3.43 -11.61 -10.76
CA TYR A 84 4.44 -10.58 -10.65
C TYR A 84 5.47 -10.78 -9.55
N GLN A 85 5.12 -11.47 -8.47
CA GLN A 85 6.05 -11.61 -7.35
C GLN A 85 7.18 -12.57 -7.72
N LYS A 86 8.40 -12.11 -7.47
CA LYS A 86 9.62 -12.90 -7.68
C LYS A 86 10.26 -13.19 -6.34
N ASP A 87 11.04 -14.27 -6.28
CA ASP A 87 11.81 -14.59 -5.08
C ASP A 87 12.79 -13.46 -4.81
N ALA A 88 12.90 -13.05 -3.54
CA ALA A 88 13.80 -12.00 -3.16
C ALA A 88 15.26 -12.46 -3.34
N THR A 89 16.09 -11.58 -3.88
CA THR A 89 17.52 -11.85 -4.01
C THR A 89 18.19 -11.73 -2.64
N PRO A 90 19.40 -12.31 -2.47
CA PRO A 90 20.16 -12.10 -1.23
C PRO A 90 20.37 -10.62 -0.91
N GLU A 91 20.59 -9.80 -1.93
CA GLU A 91 20.78 -8.35 -1.77
C GLU A 91 19.51 -7.68 -1.26
N GLN A 92 18.35 -8.07 -1.79
CA GLN A 92 17.06 -7.53 -1.34
C GLN A 92 16.78 -7.92 0.11
N LEU A 93 17.06 -9.16 0.47
CA LEU A 93 16.88 -9.65 1.84
C LEU A 93 17.78 -8.91 2.82
N ALA A 94 19.04 -8.71 2.46
CA ALA A 94 20.00 -7.99 3.30
C ALA A 94 19.59 -6.54 3.50
N ALA A 95 19.15 -5.88 2.43
CA ALA A 95 18.70 -4.48 2.49
C ALA A 95 17.45 -4.35 3.36
N PHE A 96 16.52 -5.29 3.24
CA PHE A 96 15.32 -5.30 4.06
C PHE A 96 15.66 -5.47 5.54
N GLU A 97 16.52 -6.43 5.85
CA GLU A 97 16.97 -6.68 7.23
C GLU A 97 17.61 -5.44 7.84
N GLN A 98 18.47 -4.79 7.08
CA GLN A 98 19.14 -3.57 7.54
C GLN A 98 18.13 -2.45 7.79
N SER A 99 17.13 -2.30 6.93
CA SER A 99 16.10 -1.27 7.10
C SER A 99 15.29 -1.50 8.37
N GLN A 100 15.00 -2.76 8.72
CA GLN A 100 14.27 -3.09 9.95
C GLN A 100 15.08 -2.72 11.19
N LYS A 101 16.38 -2.92 11.16
CA LYS A 101 17.26 -2.56 12.28
C LYS A 101 17.32 -1.04 12.46
N THR A 102 17.29 -0.29 11.37
CA THR A 102 17.38 1.17 11.41
C THR A 102 16.08 1.81 11.90
N HIS A 103 14.95 1.19 11.61
CA HIS A 103 13.62 1.79 11.88
C HIS A 103 12.81 1.07 12.96
N SER A 104 13.36 0.07 13.59
CA SER A 104 12.65 -0.65 14.65
C SER A 104 12.72 0.05 16.00
#